data_24c9a5df834fde3acb63cc2189c917dd
#
_entry.id   24c9a5df834fde3acb63cc2189c917dd
#
_cell.length_a   1.000
_cell.length_b   1.000
_cell.length_c   1.000
_cell.angle_alpha   90.00
_cell.angle_beta   90.00
_cell.angle_gamma   90.00
#
_symmetry.space_group_name_H-M   'P 1'
#
loop_
_entity.id
_entity.type
_entity.pdbx_description
1 polymer ?
#
loop_
_entity_poly.entity_id
_entity_poly.type
_entity_poly.pdbx_seq_one_letter_code
_entity_poly.pdbx_strand_id
1 'polypeptide(L)'
;MGRDVRRDASDTGAGLVRRLPYEERTLRGLIFDPFAGISGDMTIAALLDLGLPLEWLQRFVAELRLGDIQVGAERVDRKGIAATRLLLELPHEHAHRHLHHVVKIIEGTGVATVVRDRAVQAFTLLAESEAAVHGTTVEKVHFHEVGALDAIVDVLAAVAGMDELGVGEFYTRPVALGRGWVDMAHGHFPVPPPAVLKLLQGIPVTDPDFQGECTTPTGAALLQALTGGAPPPATYTPVASGFGAGTRDPQDRPNVLRLVLIEPQGGADEGIVVIQCDVDDLSPEYVPPLLQAVLDAGAADCTAQPLVMKKGRPGIRIEALASPERAEAVSAALFRAGSTIGLRYWTAGRRVLPRRTETVTWRGEEIRVKRSTLPGGGERAKPEFDDVARAAARLGVTPLEAYRALLADGVARES
;
A
#
# COMPACT_ATOMS: atom_id res chain seq x y z
N MET A 1 -51.68 -30.62 -25.70
CA MET A 1 -51.00 -29.43 -26.25
C MET A 1 -50.04 -28.89 -25.16
N GLY A 2 -48.87 -29.46 -25.11
CA GLY A 2 -47.80 -29.06 -24.23
C GLY A 2 -46.87 -28.08 -24.94
N ARG A 3 -46.54 -26.97 -24.31
CA ARG A 3 -45.47 -26.09 -24.75
C ARG A 3 -44.25 -26.30 -23.84
N ASP A 4 -43.25 -26.89 -24.45
CA ASP A 4 -41.91 -27.10 -23.97
C ASP A 4 -41.20 -25.72 -23.88
N VAL A 5 -40.84 -25.27 -22.68
CA VAL A 5 -40.02 -24.05 -22.45
C VAL A 5 -38.63 -24.54 -22.15
N ARG A 6 -37.79 -24.67 -23.18
CA ARG A 6 -36.34 -24.78 -23.02
C ARG A 6 -35.82 -23.47 -22.48
N ARG A 7 -35.29 -23.51 -21.25
CA ARG A 7 -34.46 -22.43 -20.70
C ARG A 7 -33.03 -22.56 -21.25
N ASP A 8 -32.68 -21.68 -22.16
CA ASP A 8 -31.29 -21.43 -22.54
C ASP A 8 -30.56 -20.87 -21.35
N ALA A 9 -29.56 -21.62 -20.85
CA ALA A 9 -28.60 -21.21 -19.86
C ALA A 9 -27.31 -20.89 -20.61
N SER A 10 -27.18 -19.65 -21.10
CA SER A 10 -25.91 -19.13 -21.60
C SER A 10 -25.98 -17.61 -21.64
N ASP A 11 -25.74 -16.98 -20.52
CA ASP A 11 -25.16 -15.63 -20.50
C ASP A 11 -24.56 -15.37 -19.12
N THR A 12 -23.38 -15.93 -18.86
CA THR A 12 -22.48 -15.41 -17.84
C THR A 12 -21.64 -14.34 -18.50
N GLY A 13 -22.18 -13.12 -18.52
CA GLY A 13 -21.50 -11.93 -19.00
C GLY A 13 -20.24 -11.63 -18.17
N ALA A 14 -19.11 -12.18 -18.61
CA ALA A 14 -17.80 -11.66 -18.27
C ALA A 14 -17.67 -10.30 -18.95
N GLY A 15 -18.11 -9.25 -18.26
CA GLY A 15 -17.93 -7.88 -18.70
C GLY A 15 -16.44 -7.60 -18.85
N LEU A 16 -15.97 -7.48 -20.09
CA LEU A 16 -14.65 -6.91 -20.41
C LEU A 16 -14.55 -5.57 -19.67
N VAL A 17 -13.68 -5.51 -18.67
CA VAL A 17 -13.31 -4.26 -18.03
C VAL A 17 -12.61 -3.42 -19.09
N ARG A 18 -13.31 -2.41 -19.61
CA ARG A 18 -12.79 -1.46 -20.58
C ARG A 18 -11.58 -0.78 -19.95
N ARG A 19 -10.39 -0.92 -20.55
CA ARG A 19 -9.17 -0.23 -20.10
C ARG A 19 -9.39 1.27 -20.16
N LEU A 20 -9.53 1.91 -18.99
CA LEU A 20 -9.42 3.36 -18.86
C LEU A 20 -7.92 3.73 -18.89
N PRO A 21 -7.56 4.93 -19.40
CA PRO A 21 -6.20 5.45 -19.25
C PRO A 21 -5.76 5.42 -17.78
N TYR A 22 -4.49 5.21 -17.51
CA TYR A 22 -3.93 5.05 -16.16
C TYR A 22 -4.33 6.18 -15.20
N GLU A 23 -4.50 7.40 -15.73
CA GLU A 23 -4.89 8.61 -15.00
C GLU A 23 -6.38 8.65 -14.58
N GLU A 24 -7.22 7.80 -15.15
CA GLU A 24 -8.68 7.74 -14.86
C GLU A 24 -9.09 6.49 -14.07
N ARG A 25 -8.13 5.61 -13.70
CA ARG A 25 -8.42 4.39 -12.95
C ARG A 25 -8.61 4.71 -11.47
N THR A 26 -9.79 4.47 -10.93
CA THR A 26 -9.95 4.32 -9.48
C THR A 26 -9.12 3.10 -9.08
N LEU A 27 -7.97 3.32 -8.44
CA LEU A 27 -7.06 2.25 -8.04
C LEU A 27 -7.74 1.41 -6.96
N ARG A 28 -7.83 0.09 -7.21
CA ARG A 28 -8.34 -0.88 -6.23
C ARG A 28 -7.28 -1.21 -5.21
N GLY A 29 -7.71 -1.55 -4.01
CA GLY A 29 -6.83 -2.09 -2.98
C GLY A 29 -6.79 -3.62 -3.04
N LEU A 30 -5.65 -4.20 -2.70
CA LEU A 30 -5.46 -5.64 -2.57
C LEU A 30 -4.92 -5.98 -1.18
N ILE A 31 -5.64 -6.82 -0.46
CA ILE A 31 -5.21 -7.33 0.85
C ILE A 31 -4.60 -8.71 0.63
N PHE A 32 -3.34 -8.87 0.99
CA PHE A 32 -2.71 -10.15 1.18
C PHE A 32 -3.11 -10.71 2.54
N ASP A 33 -3.65 -11.92 2.55
CA ASP A 33 -4.01 -12.66 3.75
C ASP A 33 -3.29 -14.00 3.78
N PRO A 34 -1.99 -13.99 4.15
CA PRO A 34 -1.13 -15.15 4.14
C PRO A 34 -1.26 -15.97 5.44
N PHE A 35 -2.51 -16.36 5.78
CA PHE A 35 -2.81 -17.11 7.00
C PHE A 35 -2.19 -18.53 7.02
N ALA A 36 -1.80 -19.06 5.87
CA ALA A 36 -1.07 -20.31 5.70
C ALA A 36 0.29 -20.12 5.00
N GLY A 37 0.75 -18.86 4.90
CA GLY A 37 2.00 -18.49 4.24
C GLY A 37 1.79 -17.90 2.84
N ILE A 38 2.91 -17.64 2.15
CA ILE A 38 2.93 -17.01 0.82
C ILE A 38 4.15 -17.48 0.03
N SER A 39 3.95 -17.69 -1.28
CA SER A 39 4.99 -17.89 -2.28
C SER A 39 4.63 -17.16 -3.58
N GLY A 40 5.53 -17.12 -4.53
CA GLY A 40 5.31 -16.45 -5.82
C GLY A 40 4.22 -17.14 -6.62
N ASP A 41 4.31 -18.46 -6.78
CA ASP A 41 3.33 -19.29 -7.47
C ASP A 41 1.92 -19.21 -6.84
N MET A 42 1.82 -19.22 -5.50
CA MET A 42 0.56 -19.01 -4.79
C MET A 42 -0.03 -17.63 -5.07
N THR A 43 0.82 -16.61 -5.22
CA THR A 43 0.37 -15.24 -5.52
C THR A 43 -0.24 -15.17 -6.92
N ILE A 44 0.44 -15.71 -7.94
CA ILE A 44 -0.09 -15.76 -9.31
C ILE A 44 -1.38 -16.59 -9.36
N ALA A 45 -1.39 -17.75 -8.71
CA ALA A 45 -2.56 -18.63 -8.66
C ALA A 45 -3.77 -17.93 -8.02
N ALA A 46 -3.57 -17.14 -6.96
CA ALA A 46 -4.63 -16.37 -6.34
C ALA A 46 -5.14 -15.23 -7.24
N LEU A 47 -4.28 -14.61 -8.06
CA LEU A 47 -4.68 -13.62 -9.06
C LEU A 47 -5.52 -14.25 -10.19
N LEU A 48 -5.18 -15.48 -10.63
CA LEU A 48 -5.99 -16.23 -11.57
C LEU A 48 -7.37 -16.53 -10.99
N ASP A 49 -7.43 -16.92 -9.72
CA ASP A 49 -8.69 -17.18 -9.02
C ASP A 49 -9.53 -15.90 -8.81
N LEU A 50 -8.87 -14.74 -8.70
CA LEU A 50 -9.50 -13.42 -8.67
C LEU A 50 -10.07 -12.95 -10.01
N GLY A 51 -9.76 -13.66 -11.10
CA GLY A 51 -10.26 -13.37 -12.44
C GLY A 51 -9.21 -12.83 -13.41
N LEU A 52 -7.92 -12.91 -13.11
CA LEU A 52 -6.87 -12.71 -14.11
C LEU A 52 -6.98 -13.81 -15.17
N PRO A 53 -7.16 -13.52 -16.47
CA PRO A 53 -7.30 -14.54 -17.48
C PRO A 53 -6.02 -15.38 -17.66
N LEU A 54 -6.13 -16.71 -17.72
CA LEU A 54 -4.98 -17.58 -17.95
C LEU A 54 -4.28 -17.27 -19.27
N GLU A 55 -5.05 -16.97 -20.32
CA GLU A 55 -4.51 -16.61 -21.63
C GLU A 55 -3.71 -15.29 -21.60
N TRP A 56 -4.07 -14.38 -20.71
CA TRP A 56 -3.26 -13.18 -20.48
C TRP A 56 -1.91 -13.55 -19.87
N LEU A 57 -1.91 -14.40 -18.84
CA LEU A 57 -0.69 -14.85 -18.17
C LEU A 57 0.23 -15.60 -19.15
N GLN A 58 -0.31 -16.49 -19.97
CA GLN A 58 0.44 -17.24 -20.98
C GLN A 58 1.12 -16.30 -21.99
N ARG A 59 0.39 -15.32 -22.51
CA ARG A 59 0.94 -14.30 -23.41
C ARG A 59 2.01 -13.45 -22.73
N PHE A 60 1.74 -13.00 -21.52
CA PHE A 60 2.69 -12.20 -20.75
C PHE A 60 4.00 -12.95 -20.56
N VAL A 61 3.98 -14.20 -20.10
CA VAL A 61 5.18 -15.03 -19.91
C VAL A 61 5.92 -15.26 -21.21
N ALA A 62 5.21 -15.53 -22.31
CA ALA A 62 5.83 -15.68 -23.65
C ALA A 62 6.53 -14.37 -24.10
N GLU A 63 5.96 -13.21 -23.84
CA GLU A 63 6.52 -11.90 -24.17
C GLU A 63 7.81 -11.56 -23.38
N LEU A 64 8.00 -12.17 -22.19
CA LEU A 64 9.22 -12.00 -21.40
C LEU A 64 10.47 -12.58 -22.11
N ARG A 65 10.30 -13.51 -23.06
CA ARG A 65 11.37 -14.14 -23.84
C ARG A 65 12.46 -14.82 -22.98
N LEU A 66 12.03 -15.43 -21.89
CA LEU A 66 12.93 -16.09 -20.92
C LEU A 66 13.14 -17.59 -21.21
N GLY A 67 12.78 -18.05 -22.39
CA GLY A 67 12.86 -19.45 -22.82
C GLY A 67 11.48 -20.04 -23.11
N ASP A 68 11.45 -21.37 -23.36
CA ASP A 68 10.20 -22.10 -23.56
C ASP A 68 9.58 -22.44 -22.21
N ILE A 69 8.66 -21.59 -21.76
CA ILE A 69 7.97 -21.69 -20.46
C ILE A 69 6.51 -22.05 -20.73
N GLN A 70 6.07 -23.21 -20.19
CA GLN A 70 4.68 -23.62 -20.28
C GLN A 70 3.93 -23.17 -19.02
N VAL A 71 2.80 -22.50 -19.21
CA VAL A 71 1.97 -21.98 -18.13
C VAL A 71 0.58 -22.59 -18.20
N GLY A 72 0.16 -23.23 -17.12
CA GLY A 72 -1.17 -23.80 -16.95
C GLY A 72 -1.71 -23.50 -15.55
N ALA A 73 -2.98 -23.82 -15.34
CA ALA A 73 -3.63 -23.72 -14.05
C ALA A 73 -4.65 -24.87 -13.90
N GLU A 74 -4.83 -25.32 -12.67
CA GLU A 74 -5.84 -26.31 -12.34
C GLU A 74 -6.63 -25.91 -11.10
N ARG A 75 -7.87 -26.40 -11.01
CA ARG A 75 -8.68 -26.25 -9.78
C ARG A 75 -8.37 -27.40 -8.84
N VAL A 76 -8.09 -27.04 -7.59
CA VAL A 76 -7.79 -28.01 -6.53
C VAL A 76 -8.65 -27.73 -5.29
N ASP A 77 -8.86 -28.76 -4.49
CA ASP A 77 -9.38 -28.63 -3.12
C ASP A 77 -8.23 -28.66 -2.12
N ARG A 78 -8.26 -27.75 -1.18
CA ARG A 78 -7.34 -27.72 -0.05
C ARG A 78 -8.15 -27.67 1.24
N LYS A 79 -8.44 -28.84 1.81
CA LYS A 79 -9.22 -28.97 3.07
C LYS A 79 -10.61 -28.31 2.98
N GLY A 80 -11.31 -28.48 1.87
CA GLY A 80 -12.63 -27.89 1.63
C GLY A 80 -12.60 -26.46 1.08
N ILE A 81 -11.42 -25.89 0.82
CA ILE A 81 -11.28 -24.62 0.11
C ILE A 81 -10.96 -24.90 -1.35
N ALA A 82 -11.88 -24.50 -2.25
CA ALA A 82 -11.62 -24.53 -3.67
C ALA A 82 -10.60 -23.43 -4.02
N ALA A 83 -9.51 -23.80 -4.65
CA ALA A 83 -8.41 -22.89 -4.98
C ALA A 83 -7.87 -23.17 -6.38
N THR A 84 -7.13 -22.23 -6.95
CA THR A 84 -6.37 -22.40 -8.18
C THR A 84 -4.93 -22.77 -7.84
N ARG A 85 -4.34 -23.74 -8.54
CA ARG A 85 -2.92 -24.05 -8.50
C ARG A 85 -2.28 -23.67 -9.82
N LEU A 86 -1.17 -22.97 -9.78
CA LEU A 86 -0.34 -22.66 -10.94
C LEU A 86 0.45 -23.91 -11.35
N LEU A 87 0.52 -24.16 -12.64
CA LEU A 87 1.39 -25.15 -13.25
C LEU A 87 2.40 -24.39 -14.12
N LEU A 88 3.67 -24.45 -13.73
CA LEU A 88 4.76 -23.77 -14.42
C LEU A 88 5.84 -24.79 -14.78
N GLU A 89 6.02 -25.03 -16.08
CA GLU A 89 7.10 -25.86 -16.59
C GLU A 89 8.19 -24.96 -17.17
N LEU A 90 9.36 -25.03 -16.57
CA LEU A 90 10.51 -24.17 -16.91
C LEU A 90 11.61 -25.00 -17.57
N PRO A 91 12.40 -24.44 -18.51
CA PRO A 91 13.60 -25.06 -18.98
C PRO A 91 14.59 -25.33 -17.82
N HIS A 92 15.22 -26.50 -17.82
CA HIS A 92 16.26 -26.82 -16.84
C HIS A 92 17.42 -25.84 -16.99
N GLU A 93 17.68 -25.05 -15.97
CA GLU A 93 18.77 -24.08 -15.93
C GLU A 93 19.50 -24.18 -14.58
N HIS A 94 20.83 -24.18 -14.64
CA HIS A 94 21.71 -24.09 -13.48
C HIS A 94 22.46 -22.75 -13.51
N ALA A 95 21.73 -21.64 -13.53
CA ALA A 95 22.35 -20.32 -13.56
C ALA A 95 22.41 -19.71 -12.16
N HIS A 96 23.63 -19.50 -11.68
CA HIS A 96 23.87 -18.63 -10.51
C HIS A 96 23.89 -17.17 -10.99
N ARG A 97 22.91 -16.37 -10.55
CA ARG A 97 22.79 -14.97 -10.94
C ARG A 97 23.10 -14.04 -9.78
N HIS A 98 23.75 -12.93 -10.09
CA HIS A 98 23.82 -11.77 -9.20
C HIS A 98 22.62 -10.85 -9.46
N LEU A 99 22.34 -9.93 -8.53
CA LEU A 99 21.26 -8.95 -8.66
C LEU A 99 21.32 -8.19 -10.01
N HIS A 100 22.49 -7.73 -10.43
CA HIS A 100 22.63 -6.98 -11.69
C HIS A 100 22.25 -7.79 -12.93
N HIS A 101 22.43 -9.11 -12.93
CA HIS A 101 21.97 -9.98 -14.02
C HIS A 101 20.43 -10.05 -14.04
N VAL A 102 19.79 -10.19 -12.87
CA VAL A 102 18.32 -10.22 -12.76
C VAL A 102 17.73 -8.87 -13.19
N VAL A 103 18.29 -7.75 -12.71
CA VAL A 103 17.86 -6.40 -13.11
C VAL A 103 17.96 -6.22 -14.64
N LYS A 104 19.08 -6.64 -15.25
CA LYS A 104 19.24 -6.57 -16.70
C LYS A 104 18.21 -7.42 -17.46
N ILE A 105 17.85 -8.59 -16.93
CA ILE A 105 16.79 -9.43 -17.51
C ILE A 105 15.47 -8.68 -17.43
N ILE A 106 15.11 -8.16 -16.27
CA ILE A 106 13.85 -7.41 -16.04
C ILE A 106 13.77 -6.19 -16.97
N GLU A 107 14.83 -5.41 -17.10
CA GLU A 107 14.93 -4.27 -18.02
C GLU A 107 14.75 -4.67 -19.49
N GLY A 108 15.23 -5.85 -19.86
CA GLY A 108 15.13 -6.40 -21.22
C GLY A 108 13.72 -6.90 -21.61
N THR A 109 12.81 -7.08 -20.66
CA THR A 109 11.45 -7.64 -20.93
C THR A 109 10.48 -6.65 -21.54
N GLY A 110 10.75 -5.34 -21.46
CA GLY A 110 9.85 -4.30 -21.98
C GLY A 110 8.56 -4.11 -21.19
N VAL A 111 8.46 -4.61 -19.96
CA VAL A 111 7.30 -4.42 -19.08
C VAL A 111 7.13 -2.93 -18.70
N ALA A 112 5.93 -2.55 -18.30
CA ALA A 112 5.63 -1.20 -17.85
C ALA A 112 6.57 -0.75 -16.72
N THR A 113 6.91 0.54 -16.66
CA THR A 113 7.86 1.09 -15.68
C THR A 113 7.47 0.74 -14.23
N VAL A 114 6.18 0.85 -13.88
CA VAL A 114 5.69 0.51 -12.53
C VAL A 114 5.91 -0.96 -12.18
N VAL A 115 5.75 -1.87 -13.14
CA VAL A 115 5.99 -3.31 -12.96
C VAL A 115 7.47 -3.57 -12.78
N ARG A 116 8.30 -2.99 -13.65
CA ARG A 116 9.75 -3.08 -13.59
C ARG A 116 10.29 -2.61 -12.23
N ASP A 117 9.90 -1.41 -11.80
CA ASP A 117 10.44 -0.80 -10.60
C ASP A 117 10.07 -1.61 -9.34
N ARG A 118 8.85 -2.12 -9.25
CA ARG A 118 8.41 -3.02 -8.17
C ARG A 118 9.14 -4.37 -8.18
N ALA A 119 9.33 -4.96 -9.36
CA ALA A 119 10.06 -6.20 -9.49
C ALA A 119 11.54 -6.04 -9.09
N VAL A 120 12.20 -4.97 -9.55
CA VAL A 120 13.57 -4.64 -9.15
C VAL A 120 13.67 -4.43 -7.63
N GLN A 121 12.69 -3.75 -7.02
CA GLN A 121 12.63 -3.57 -5.57
C GLN A 121 12.55 -4.91 -4.83
N ALA A 122 11.71 -5.85 -5.28
CA ALA A 122 11.61 -7.17 -4.66
C ALA A 122 12.94 -7.94 -4.73
N PHE A 123 13.61 -7.93 -5.88
CA PHE A 123 14.92 -8.58 -6.02
C PHE A 123 16.04 -7.86 -5.27
N THR A 124 15.97 -6.56 -5.11
CA THR A 124 16.92 -5.81 -4.27
C THR A 124 16.79 -6.23 -2.80
N LEU A 125 15.57 -6.32 -2.28
CA LEU A 125 15.30 -6.80 -0.92
C LEU A 125 15.78 -8.24 -0.71
N LEU A 126 15.59 -9.13 -1.71
CA LEU A 126 16.13 -10.48 -1.70
C LEU A 126 17.66 -10.47 -1.59
N ALA A 127 18.34 -9.68 -2.42
CA ALA A 127 19.80 -9.59 -2.40
C ALA A 127 20.36 -9.01 -1.10
N GLU A 128 19.71 -7.98 -0.54
CA GLU A 128 20.05 -7.40 0.76
C GLU A 128 19.88 -8.40 1.90
N SER A 129 18.80 -9.19 1.85
CA SER A 129 18.50 -10.23 2.83
C SER A 129 19.56 -11.35 2.79
N GLU A 130 19.86 -11.88 1.61
CA GLU A 130 20.88 -12.91 1.41
C GLU A 130 22.28 -12.38 1.80
N ALA A 131 22.64 -11.18 1.39
CA ALA A 131 23.91 -10.54 1.75
C ALA A 131 24.06 -10.42 3.27
N ALA A 132 23.00 -10.03 3.97
CA ALA A 132 23.01 -9.95 5.43
C ALA A 132 23.16 -11.32 6.11
N VAL A 133 22.50 -12.37 5.60
CA VAL A 133 22.60 -13.73 6.12
C VAL A 133 24.01 -14.30 5.92
N HIS A 134 24.60 -14.04 4.75
CA HIS A 134 25.93 -14.56 4.41
C HIS A 134 27.10 -13.67 4.87
N GLY A 135 26.80 -12.52 5.52
CA GLY A 135 27.85 -11.59 5.97
C GLY A 135 28.69 -11.01 4.82
N THR A 136 28.06 -10.79 3.66
CA THR A 136 28.70 -10.28 2.43
C THR A 136 28.03 -9.00 1.94
N THR A 137 28.41 -8.49 0.78
CA THR A 137 27.76 -7.31 0.17
C THR A 137 26.80 -7.73 -0.94
N VAL A 138 25.84 -6.86 -1.28
CA VAL A 138 24.81 -7.10 -2.30
C VAL A 138 25.45 -7.40 -3.68
N GLU A 139 26.57 -6.76 -3.98
CA GLU A 139 27.28 -6.95 -5.25
C GLU A 139 27.95 -8.33 -5.36
N LYS A 140 28.29 -8.94 -4.22
CA LYS A 140 29.00 -10.22 -4.16
C LYS A 140 28.08 -11.41 -3.92
N VAL A 141 26.87 -11.15 -3.45
CA VAL A 141 25.92 -12.23 -3.18
C VAL A 141 25.50 -12.92 -4.48
N HIS A 142 25.46 -14.24 -4.46
CA HIS A 142 24.89 -15.06 -5.53
C HIS A 142 23.54 -15.58 -5.09
N PHE A 143 22.56 -15.46 -5.95
CA PHE A 143 21.28 -16.13 -5.76
C PHE A 143 21.44 -17.62 -6.07
N HIS A 144 21.25 -18.48 -5.08
CA HIS A 144 21.34 -19.93 -5.24
C HIS A 144 19.99 -20.55 -5.58
N GLU A 145 18.91 -19.99 -5.05
CA GLU A 145 17.54 -20.47 -5.24
C GLU A 145 16.64 -19.38 -5.88
N VAL A 146 16.76 -18.12 -5.45
CA VAL A 146 15.87 -17.04 -5.87
C VAL A 146 16.31 -16.28 -7.12
N GLY A 147 17.43 -16.65 -7.72
CA GLY A 147 17.92 -16.11 -9.02
C GLY A 147 17.54 -16.97 -10.22
N ALA A 148 16.85 -18.08 -10.00
CA ALA A 148 16.35 -18.96 -11.05
C ALA A 148 15.19 -18.33 -11.83
N LEU A 149 14.88 -18.86 -12.99
CA LEU A 149 13.84 -18.31 -13.87
C LEU A 149 12.45 -18.33 -13.24
N ASP A 150 12.16 -19.31 -12.37
CA ASP A 150 10.91 -19.39 -11.64
C ASP A 150 10.66 -18.15 -10.80
N ALA A 151 11.61 -17.73 -9.96
CA ALA A 151 11.48 -16.54 -9.13
C ALA A 151 11.32 -15.26 -9.99
N ILE A 152 12.02 -15.16 -11.14
CA ILE A 152 11.89 -14.01 -12.04
C ILE A 152 10.49 -13.96 -12.66
N VAL A 153 9.99 -15.09 -13.14
CA VAL A 153 8.63 -15.19 -13.70
C VAL A 153 7.59 -14.93 -12.62
N ASP A 154 7.75 -15.50 -11.44
CA ASP A 154 6.83 -15.34 -10.32
C ASP A 154 6.68 -13.87 -9.92
N VAL A 155 7.80 -13.17 -9.74
CA VAL A 155 7.76 -11.74 -9.35
C VAL A 155 7.17 -10.88 -10.47
N LEU A 156 7.62 -11.05 -11.72
CA LEU A 156 7.14 -10.25 -12.85
C LEU A 156 5.67 -10.50 -13.12
N ALA A 157 5.24 -11.76 -13.15
CA ALA A 157 3.86 -12.13 -13.46
C ALA A 157 2.90 -11.71 -12.33
N ALA A 158 3.31 -11.84 -11.06
CA ALA A 158 2.52 -11.36 -9.93
C ALA A 158 2.29 -9.85 -10.00
N VAL A 159 3.37 -9.07 -10.16
CA VAL A 159 3.29 -7.60 -10.20
C VAL A 159 2.52 -7.12 -11.43
N ALA A 160 2.78 -7.70 -12.61
CA ALA A 160 2.07 -7.36 -13.84
C ALA A 160 0.59 -7.76 -13.80
N GLY A 161 0.26 -8.92 -13.20
CA GLY A 161 -1.12 -9.37 -13.02
C GLY A 161 -1.92 -8.45 -12.08
N MET A 162 -1.30 -7.92 -11.04
CA MET A 162 -1.91 -6.92 -10.17
C MET A 162 -2.18 -5.61 -10.91
N ASP A 163 -1.24 -5.15 -11.75
CA ASP A 163 -1.42 -3.98 -12.60
C ASP A 163 -2.55 -4.17 -13.62
N GLU A 164 -2.63 -5.35 -14.24
CA GLU A 164 -3.73 -5.72 -15.18
C GLU A 164 -5.10 -5.68 -14.50
N LEU A 165 -5.18 -6.13 -13.23
CA LEU A 165 -6.40 -6.06 -12.42
C LEU A 165 -6.73 -4.66 -11.89
N GLY A 166 -5.87 -3.65 -12.16
CA GLY A 166 -6.06 -2.27 -11.74
C GLY A 166 -5.80 -2.04 -10.25
N VAL A 167 -4.91 -2.84 -9.66
CA VAL A 167 -4.53 -2.71 -8.24
C VAL A 167 -3.43 -1.65 -8.10
N GLY A 168 -3.66 -0.68 -7.22
CA GLY A 168 -2.69 0.39 -6.93
C GLY A 168 -2.28 0.48 -5.47
N GLU A 169 -3.09 -0.05 -4.56
CA GLU A 169 -2.85 -0.04 -3.13
C GLU A 169 -2.72 -1.48 -2.60
N PHE A 170 -1.76 -1.69 -1.70
CA PHE A 170 -1.42 -3.01 -1.20
C PHE A 170 -1.37 -3.03 0.32
N TYR A 171 -1.99 -4.05 0.90
CA TYR A 171 -2.10 -4.23 2.33
C TYR A 171 -1.80 -5.67 2.71
N THR A 172 -1.32 -5.91 3.93
CA THR A 172 -1.09 -7.26 4.44
C THR A 172 -1.71 -7.48 5.80
N ARG A 173 -2.21 -8.69 6.00
CA ARG A 173 -2.50 -9.25 7.32
C ARG A 173 -1.23 -9.91 7.88
N PRO A 174 -1.20 -10.26 9.18
CA PRO A 174 -0.06 -10.97 9.74
C PRO A 174 0.27 -12.26 8.97
N VAL A 175 1.58 -12.47 8.71
CA VAL A 175 2.10 -13.57 7.88
C VAL A 175 2.30 -14.81 8.73
N ALA A 176 1.74 -15.94 8.31
CA ALA A 176 1.97 -17.22 8.98
C ALA A 176 3.37 -17.74 8.67
N LEU A 177 4.13 -18.06 9.73
CA LEU A 177 5.41 -18.74 9.67
C LEU A 177 5.23 -20.22 9.95
N GLY A 178 6.03 -21.06 9.28
CA GLY A 178 6.10 -22.48 9.59
C GLY A 178 7.18 -22.80 10.63
N ARG A 179 7.28 -24.06 10.98
CA ARG A 179 8.26 -24.59 11.93
C ARG A 179 8.98 -25.81 11.38
N GLY A 180 10.08 -26.18 12.03
CA GLY A 180 10.86 -27.37 11.69
C GLY A 180 12.10 -27.03 10.88
N TRP A 181 12.40 -27.85 9.88
CA TRP A 181 13.63 -27.75 9.11
C TRP A 181 13.34 -27.89 7.63
N VAL A 182 14.17 -27.26 6.80
CA VAL A 182 14.12 -27.33 5.34
C VAL A 182 15.53 -27.56 4.80
N ASP A 183 15.63 -28.42 3.77
CA ASP A 183 16.86 -28.61 3.01
C ASP A 183 16.94 -27.58 1.91
N MET A 184 18.01 -26.79 1.93
CA MET A 184 18.30 -25.72 0.98
C MET A 184 19.68 -25.95 0.35
N ALA A 185 20.04 -25.18 -0.67
CA ALA A 185 21.34 -25.28 -1.33
C ALA A 185 22.55 -25.21 -0.38
N HIS A 186 22.41 -24.53 0.75
CA HIS A 186 23.46 -24.37 1.78
C HIS A 186 23.38 -25.37 2.93
N GLY A 187 22.47 -26.34 2.88
CA GLY A 187 22.29 -27.37 3.92
C GLY A 187 20.94 -27.33 4.60
N HIS A 188 20.89 -27.83 5.81
CA HIS A 188 19.69 -28.00 6.61
C HIS A 188 19.44 -26.76 7.48
N PHE A 189 18.37 -26.02 7.23
CA PHE A 189 18.06 -24.74 7.88
C PHE A 189 16.78 -24.80 8.71
N PRO A 190 16.71 -24.01 9.81
CA PRO A 190 15.46 -23.87 10.54
C PRO A 190 14.40 -23.14 9.72
N VAL A 191 13.15 -23.49 9.93
CA VAL A 191 11.99 -22.76 9.36
C VAL A 191 11.44 -21.82 10.44
N PRO A 192 11.21 -20.53 10.08
CA PRO A 192 11.48 -19.90 8.78
C PRO A 192 13.00 -19.71 8.55
N PRO A 193 13.45 -19.75 7.27
CA PRO A 193 14.83 -19.44 6.94
C PRO A 193 15.24 -18.04 7.36
N PRO A 194 16.53 -17.80 7.73
CA PRO A 194 16.98 -16.48 8.20
C PRO A 194 16.66 -15.34 7.23
N ALA A 195 16.75 -15.58 5.90
CA ALA A 195 16.44 -14.62 4.88
C ALA A 195 14.96 -14.16 4.92
N VAL A 196 14.03 -15.11 5.19
CA VAL A 196 12.59 -14.79 5.32
C VAL A 196 12.35 -13.88 6.51
N LEU A 197 12.96 -14.14 7.68
CA LEU A 197 12.83 -13.28 8.85
C LEU A 197 13.39 -11.87 8.59
N LYS A 198 14.47 -11.78 7.81
CA LYS A 198 15.04 -10.50 7.42
C LYS A 198 14.10 -9.70 6.51
N LEU A 199 13.50 -10.36 5.53
CA LEU A 199 12.53 -9.76 4.61
C LEU A 199 11.25 -9.31 5.31
N LEU A 200 10.81 -10.02 6.35
CA LEU A 200 9.59 -9.68 7.09
C LEU A 200 9.80 -8.67 8.22
N GLN A 201 10.99 -8.03 8.33
CA GLN A 201 11.19 -6.97 9.33
C GLN A 201 10.18 -5.83 9.15
N GLY A 202 9.46 -5.49 10.23
CA GLY A 202 8.39 -4.48 10.21
C GLY A 202 7.01 -5.02 9.81
N ILE A 203 6.91 -6.25 9.31
CA ILE A 203 5.63 -6.91 8.99
C ILE A 203 5.19 -7.77 10.18
N PRO A 204 3.96 -7.63 10.68
CA PRO A 204 3.44 -8.52 11.71
C PRO A 204 3.41 -9.97 11.24
N VAL A 205 3.83 -10.90 12.10
CA VAL A 205 3.84 -12.34 11.81
C VAL A 205 3.00 -13.10 12.83
N THR A 206 2.51 -14.27 12.43
CA THR A 206 1.91 -15.25 13.32
C THR A 206 2.75 -16.53 13.27
N ASP A 207 2.81 -17.24 14.38
CA ASP A 207 3.56 -18.47 14.49
C ASP A 207 2.61 -19.64 14.84
N PRO A 208 1.77 -20.06 13.87
CA PRO A 208 0.94 -21.24 14.05
C PRO A 208 1.82 -22.50 14.07
N ASP A 209 1.33 -23.56 14.70
CA ASP A 209 2.06 -24.84 14.76
C ASP A 209 2.01 -25.60 13.43
N PHE A 210 2.45 -24.96 12.36
CA PHE A 210 2.49 -25.53 11.01
C PHE A 210 3.87 -26.14 10.73
N GLN A 211 3.90 -27.39 10.25
CA GLN A 211 5.14 -28.06 9.91
C GLN A 211 5.61 -27.68 8.50
N GLY A 212 6.93 -27.45 8.39
CA GLY A 212 7.60 -27.07 7.14
C GLY A 212 7.46 -25.59 6.77
N GLU A 213 8.10 -25.21 5.68
CA GLU A 213 8.10 -23.85 5.16
C GLU A 213 6.71 -23.45 4.66
N CYS A 214 6.19 -22.32 5.16
CA CYS A 214 4.92 -21.72 4.77
C CYS A 214 5.14 -20.48 3.89
N THR A 215 6.13 -19.70 4.24
CA THR A 215 6.48 -18.44 3.54
C THR A 215 7.86 -18.59 2.92
N THR A 216 7.91 -18.48 1.59
CA THR A 216 9.16 -18.55 0.83
C THR A 216 9.86 -17.17 0.76
N PRO A 217 11.18 -17.12 0.50
CA PRO A 217 11.88 -15.86 0.30
C PRO A 217 11.24 -14.98 -0.78
N THR A 218 10.84 -15.57 -1.93
CA THR A 218 10.18 -14.83 -3.03
C THR A 218 8.84 -14.23 -2.60
N GLY A 219 8.03 -15.01 -1.88
CA GLY A 219 6.75 -14.53 -1.34
C GLY A 219 6.92 -13.41 -0.31
N ALA A 220 7.89 -13.55 0.59
CA ALA A 220 8.21 -12.53 1.58
C ALA A 220 8.72 -11.23 0.93
N ALA A 221 9.57 -11.33 -0.11
CA ALA A 221 10.09 -10.18 -0.83
C ALA A 221 9.00 -9.42 -1.60
N LEU A 222 8.10 -10.16 -2.28
CA LEU A 222 6.92 -9.58 -2.93
C LEU A 222 6.07 -8.81 -1.93
N LEU A 223 5.77 -9.44 -0.79
CA LEU A 223 4.95 -8.83 0.25
C LEU A 223 5.58 -7.55 0.80
N GLN A 224 6.89 -7.59 1.13
CA GLN A 224 7.63 -6.43 1.63
C GLN A 224 7.69 -5.31 0.60
N ALA A 225 8.02 -5.63 -0.66
CA ALA A 225 8.14 -4.62 -1.73
C ALA A 225 6.81 -3.93 -2.06
N LEU A 226 5.69 -4.65 -1.97
CA LEU A 226 4.38 -4.13 -2.33
C LEU A 226 3.68 -3.43 -1.17
N THR A 227 3.76 -4.00 0.03
CA THR A 227 2.95 -3.53 1.17
C THR A 227 3.73 -2.70 2.18
N GLY A 228 5.05 -2.91 2.30
CA GLY A 228 5.85 -2.32 3.39
C GLY A 228 5.29 -2.62 4.79
N GLY A 229 4.44 -3.64 4.92
CA GLY A 229 3.76 -3.99 6.17
C GLY A 229 2.48 -3.18 6.44
N ALA A 230 1.98 -2.39 5.48
CA ALA A 230 0.76 -1.61 5.63
C ALA A 230 -0.43 -2.50 5.99
N PRO A 231 -1.13 -2.28 7.13
CA PRO A 231 -2.32 -3.03 7.50
C PRO A 231 -3.50 -2.64 6.62
N PRO A 232 -4.50 -3.52 6.45
CA PRO A 232 -5.74 -3.16 5.78
C PRO A 232 -6.42 -1.96 6.45
N PRO A 233 -7.16 -1.14 5.66
CA PRO A 233 -8.01 -0.08 6.23
C PRO A 233 -8.94 -0.64 7.31
N ALA A 234 -9.28 0.17 8.31
CA ALA A 234 -10.19 -0.24 9.39
C ALA A 234 -11.58 -0.66 8.86
N THR A 235 -12.01 -0.05 7.74
CA THR A 235 -13.24 -0.38 7.01
C THR A 235 -12.95 -0.46 5.51
N TYR A 236 -13.48 -1.46 4.84
CA TYR A 236 -13.36 -1.64 3.39
C TYR A 236 -14.53 -2.47 2.87
N THR A 237 -14.83 -2.34 1.59
CA THR A 237 -15.80 -3.20 0.92
C THR A 237 -15.06 -4.26 0.09
N PRO A 238 -15.15 -5.55 0.44
CA PRO A 238 -14.59 -6.60 -0.39
C PRO A 238 -15.39 -6.71 -1.70
N VAL A 239 -14.66 -6.72 -2.82
CA VAL A 239 -15.22 -6.88 -4.17
C VAL A 239 -15.16 -8.32 -4.62
N ALA A 240 -14.01 -8.95 -4.41
CA ALA A 240 -13.74 -10.33 -4.79
C ALA A 240 -12.66 -10.92 -3.89
N SER A 241 -12.59 -12.25 -3.86
CA SER A 241 -11.47 -12.96 -3.23
C SER A 241 -10.99 -14.09 -4.12
N GLY A 242 -9.68 -14.35 -4.13
CA GLY A 242 -9.07 -15.46 -4.85
C GLY A 242 -8.15 -16.25 -3.92
N PHE A 243 -8.10 -17.56 -4.16
CA PHE A 243 -7.30 -18.52 -3.39
C PHE A 243 -6.28 -19.19 -4.29
N GLY A 244 -4.99 -18.96 -4.00
CA GLY A 244 -3.88 -19.60 -4.69
C GLY A 244 -3.31 -20.75 -3.85
N ALA A 245 -3.37 -21.96 -4.39
CA ALA A 245 -2.86 -23.14 -3.71
C ALA A 245 -1.38 -23.36 -3.98
N GLY A 246 -0.63 -23.65 -2.90
CA GLY A 246 0.75 -24.09 -3.03
C GLY A 246 0.85 -25.53 -3.52
N THR A 247 2.03 -25.92 -3.96
CA THR A 247 2.32 -27.25 -4.50
C THR A 247 2.14 -28.35 -3.44
N ARG A 248 2.52 -28.08 -2.19
CA ARG A 248 2.37 -29.04 -1.06
C ARG A 248 0.93 -29.07 -0.59
N ASP A 249 0.46 -30.26 -0.16
CA ASP A 249 -0.87 -30.44 0.47
C ASP A 249 -0.70 -31.07 1.87
N PRO A 250 -0.29 -30.27 2.88
CA PRO A 250 -0.08 -30.76 4.22
C PRO A 250 -1.38 -31.17 4.90
N GLN A 251 -1.29 -32.12 5.86
CA GLN A 251 -2.48 -32.65 6.54
C GLN A 251 -3.04 -31.69 7.61
N ASP A 252 -2.25 -30.77 8.11
CA ASP A 252 -2.54 -29.91 9.25
C ASP A 252 -3.26 -28.59 8.86
N ARG A 253 -3.19 -28.19 7.58
CA ARG A 253 -3.77 -26.89 7.13
C ARG A 253 -4.14 -26.88 5.66
N PRO A 254 -5.05 -25.97 5.23
CA PRO A 254 -5.21 -25.62 3.82
C PRO A 254 -4.02 -24.77 3.36
N ASN A 255 -3.14 -25.31 2.53
CA ASN A 255 -1.99 -24.56 2.00
C ASN A 255 -2.43 -23.63 0.85
N VAL A 256 -3.02 -22.50 1.22
CA VAL A 256 -3.53 -21.49 0.29
C VAL A 256 -3.19 -20.07 0.75
N LEU A 257 -2.89 -19.21 -0.19
CA LEU A 257 -2.88 -17.75 -0.03
C LEU A 257 -4.25 -17.20 -0.41
N ARG A 258 -4.83 -16.35 0.42
CA ARG A 258 -6.02 -15.58 0.06
C ARG A 258 -5.63 -14.17 -0.34
N LEU A 259 -6.09 -13.71 -1.50
CA LEU A 259 -6.07 -12.31 -1.91
C LEU A 259 -7.50 -11.77 -1.85
N VAL A 260 -7.67 -10.57 -1.31
CA VAL A 260 -8.98 -9.90 -1.26
C VAL A 260 -8.89 -8.57 -1.98
N LEU A 261 -9.60 -8.47 -3.10
CA LEU A 261 -9.75 -7.23 -3.84
C LEU A 261 -10.77 -6.35 -3.13
N ILE A 262 -10.41 -5.12 -2.86
CA ILE A 262 -11.27 -4.17 -2.14
C ILE A 262 -11.46 -2.89 -2.95
N GLU A 263 -12.63 -2.28 -2.80
CA GLU A 263 -12.78 -0.88 -3.12
C GLU A 263 -12.41 -0.09 -1.86
N PRO A 264 -11.40 0.78 -1.94
CA PRO A 264 -11.19 1.75 -0.87
C PRO A 264 -12.49 2.54 -0.73
N GLN A 265 -13.04 2.61 0.47
CA GLN A 265 -14.23 3.44 0.70
C GLN A 265 -13.84 4.88 0.41
N GLY A 266 -14.42 5.45 -0.64
CA GLY A 266 -14.07 6.66 -1.36
C GLY A 266 -13.48 7.82 -0.57
N GLY A 267 -12.31 8.28 -1.02
CA GLY A 267 -11.42 9.22 -0.39
C GLY A 267 -10.49 8.46 0.56
N ALA A 268 -9.19 8.48 0.27
CA ALA A 268 -8.20 7.94 1.20
C ALA A 268 -8.58 8.44 2.61
N ASP A 269 -9.06 7.52 3.47
CA ASP A 269 -9.01 7.76 4.90
C ASP A 269 -7.50 7.76 5.21
N GLU A 270 -6.86 8.90 4.95
CA GLU A 270 -5.56 9.19 5.51
C GLU A 270 -5.77 9.06 7.01
N GLY A 271 -5.38 7.91 7.56
CA GLY A 271 -5.44 7.71 9.00
C GLY A 271 -4.72 8.88 9.64
N ILE A 272 -5.45 9.72 10.34
CA ILE A 272 -4.86 10.81 11.08
C ILE A 272 -4.75 10.42 12.54
N VAL A 273 -3.60 10.66 13.15
CA VAL A 273 -3.41 10.50 14.59
C VAL A 273 -3.85 11.77 15.26
N VAL A 274 -4.87 11.68 16.10
CA VAL A 274 -5.29 12.76 16.99
C VAL A 274 -4.47 12.63 18.28
N ILE A 275 -3.77 13.68 18.66
CA ILE A 275 -2.92 13.72 19.84
C ILE A 275 -3.46 14.81 20.76
N GLN A 276 -3.78 14.46 22.00
CA GLN A 276 -4.36 15.39 22.98
C GLN A 276 -3.60 15.42 24.29
N CYS A 277 -3.49 16.62 24.87
CA CYS A 277 -3.15 16.80 26.27
C CYS A 277 -3.99 17.91 26.92
N ASP A 278 -4.12 17.85 28.24
CA ASP A 278 -4.80 18.87 29.04
C ASP A 278 -3.77 19.44 30.02
N VAL A 279 -3.68 20.78 30.10
CA VAL A 279 -2.74 21.50 30.95
C VAL A 279 -3.47 22.53 31.83
N ASP A 280 -3.14 22.62 33.14
CA ASP A 280 -3.72 23.57 34.11
C ASP A 280 -2.65 24.48 34.76
N ASP A 281 -1.40 24.39 34.30
CA ASP A 281 -0.24 25.08 34.82
C ASP A 281 0.56 25.88 33.77
N LEU A 282 0.06 25.96 32.52
CA LEU A 282 0.65 26.73 31.44
C LEU A 282 0.05 28.16 31.41
N SER A 283 0.90 29.19 31.48
CA SER A 283 0.43 30.57 31.28
C SER A 283 -0.11 30.74 29.86
N PRO A 284 -1.28 31.39 29.65
CA PRO A 284 -1.91 31.57 28.34
C PRO A 284 -0.99 32.21 27.27
N GLU A 285 -0.03 33.03 27.67
CA GLU A 285 0.95 33.65 26.75
C GLU A 285 1.87 32.63 26.07
N TYR A 286 2.05 31.42 26.64
CA TYR A 286 2.83 30.35 26.05
C TYR A 286 2.03 29.41 25.11
N VAL A 287 0.72 29.58 25.05
CA VAL A 287 -0.12 28.76 24.16
C VAL A 287 0.16 29.03 22.68
N PRO A 288 0.23 30.29 22.20
CA PRO A 288 0.55 30.52 20.78
C PRO A 288 1.90 29.95 20.35
N PRO A 289 3.03 30.16 21.08
CA PRO A 289 4.29 29.54 20.68
C PRO A 289 4.29 28.02 20.80
N LEU A 290 3.53 27.41 21.71
CA LEU A 290 3.34 25.97 21.78
C LEU A 290 2.65 25.46 20.51
N LEU A 291 1.52 26.06 20.10
CA LEU A 291 0.81 25.66 18.87
C LEU A 291 1.72 25.78 17.65
N GLN A 292 2.51 26.85 17.56
CA GLN A 292 3.44 27.03 16.46
C GLN A 292 4.53 25.94 16.44
N ALA A 293 5.13 25.61 17.58
CA ALA A 293 6.13 24.55 17.68
C ALA A 293 5.58 23.18 17.26
N VAL A 294 4.31 22.92 17.55
CA VAL A 294 3.62 21.69 17.17
C VAL A 294 3.36 21.65 15.65
N LEU A 295 2.95 22.77 15.06
CA LEU A 295 2.80 22.89 13.60
C LEU A 295 4.14 22.76 12.88
N ASP A 296 5.20 23.37 13.39
CA ASP A 296 6.57 23.27 12.85
C ASP A 296 7.12 21.84 12.91
N ALA A 297 6.67 21.05 13.89
CA ALA A 297 6.99 19.62 13.99
C ALA A 297 6.26 18.74 12.97
N GLY A 298 5.34 19.33 12.19
CA GLY A 298 4.64 18.67 11.08
C GLY A 298 3.21 18.25 11.41
N ALA A 299 2.59 18.83 12.44
CA ALA A 299 1.15 18.67 12.65
C ALA A 299 0.38 19.29 11.46
N ALA A 300 -0.65 18.59 11.00
CA ALA A 300 -1.54 19.07 9.95
C ALA A 300 -2.48 20.17 10.47
N ASP A 301 -2.77 20.16 11.77
CA ASP A 301 -3.55 21.15 12.48
C ASP A 301 -3.23 21.08 13.98
N CYS A 302 -3.40 22.20 14.70
CA CYS A 302 -3.23 22.26 16.13
C CYS A 302 -4.18 23.29 16.73
N THR A 303 -4.99 22.89 17.71
CA THR A 303 -6.01 23.72 18.33
C THR A 303 -5.85 23.77 19.84
N ALA A 304 -6.33 24.85 20.47
CA ALA A 304 -6.43 25.01 21.91
C ALA A 304 -7.86 25.30 22.33
N GLN A 305 -8.36 24.57 23.33
CA GLN A 305 -9.72 24.71 23.83
C GLN A 305 -9.72 24.89 25.34
N PRO A 306 -10.42 25.91 25.90
CA PRO A 306 -10.54 26.07 27.33
C PRO A 306 -11.42 24.95 27.92
N LEU A 307 -11.05 24.48 29.10
CA LEU A 307 -11.79 23.45 29.82
C LEU A 307 -11.69 23.65 31.35
N VAL A 308 -12.53 22.94 32.11
CA VAL A 308 -12.43 22.85 33.55
C VAL A 308 -11.88 21.47 33.92
N MET A 309 -10.77 21.44 34.64
CA MET A 309 -10.12 20.22 35.09
C MET A 309 -10.54 19.84 36.51
N LYS A 310 -10.04 18.71 37.03
CA LYS A 310 -10.30 18.23 38.37
C LYS A 310 -10.05 19.34 39.40
N LYS A 311 -10.82 19.34 40.49
CA LYS A 311 -10.81 20.37 41.55
C LYS A 311 -11.26 21.76 41.09
N GLY A 312 -11.98 21.87 39.94
CA GLY A 312 -12.51 23.13 39.42
C GLY A 312 -11.44 24.05 38.80
N ARG A 313 -10.25 23.57 38.48
CA ARG A 313 -9.20 24.39 37.89
C ARG A 313 -9.46 24.69 36.42
N PRO A 314 -9.30 25.94 35.97
CA PRO A 314 -9.30 26.25 34.57
C PRO A 314 -8.07 25.57 33.91
N GLY A 315 -8.25 25.04 32.73
CA GLY A 315 -7.20 24.41 31.94
C GLY A 315 -7.38 24.63 30.45
N ILE A 316 -6.44 24.16 29.69
CA ILE A 316 -6.46 24.23 28.23
C ILE A 316 -6.22 22.83 27.68
N ARG A 317 -7.07 22.39 26.78
CA ARG A 317 -6.83 21.21 25.94
C ARG A 317 -6.11 21.63 24.70
N ILE A 318 -4.98 20.97 24.42
CA ILE A 318 -4.28 21.06 23.16
C ILE A 318 -4.60 19.78 22.36
N GLU A 319 -5.07 19.95 21.15
CA GLU A 319 -5.31 18.86 20.21
C GLU A 319 -4.53 19.11 18.93
N ALA A 320 -3.73 18.13 18.52
CA ALA A 320 -2.96 18.14 17.30
C ALA A 320 -3.37 17.00 16.38
N LEU A 321 -3.41 17.25 15.08
CA LEU A 321 -3.65 16.27 14.04
C LEU A 321 -2.34 16.02 13.31
N ALA A 322 -1.88 14.76 13.25
CA ALA A 322 -0.64 14.39 12.59
C ALA A 322 -0.82 13.16 11.71
N SER A 323 -0.05 13.06 10.62
CA SER A 323 0.07 11.78 9.92
C SER A 323 0.78 10.77 10.83
N PRO A 324 0.58 9.45 10.63
CA PRO A 324 1.24 8.43 11.43
C PRO A 324 2.77 8.61 11.52
N GLU A 325 3.41 9.02 10.41
CA GLU A 325 4.86 9.23 10.31
C GLU A 325 5.33 10.46 11.11
N ARG A 326 4.44 11.42 11.37
CA ARG A 326 4.72 12.66 12.12
C ARG A 326 4.29 12.61 13.57
N ALA A 327 3.50 11.61 13.96
CA ALA A 327 2.89 11.53 15.30
C ALA A 327 3.93 11.58 16.43
N GLU A 328 5.07 10.90 16.27
CA GLU A 328 6.14 10.90 17.27
C GLU A 328 6.82 12.27 17.38
N ALA A 329 7.13 12.92 16.26
CA ALA A 329 7.73 14.25 16.23
C ALA A 329 6.81 15.30 16.86
N VAL A 330 5.52 15.24 16.56
CA VAL A 330 4.47 16.12 17.12
C VAL A 330 4.30 15.87 18.62
N SER A 331 4.27 14.61 19.07
CA SER A 331 4.25 14.27 20.49
C SER A 331 5.45 14.82 21.23
N ALA A 332 6.64 14.68 20.69
CA ALA A 332 7.86 15.23 21.25
C ALA A 332 7.86 16.77 21.33
N ALA A 333 7.22 17.44 20.36
CA ALA A 333 7.04 18.90 20.39
C ALA A 333 6.10 19.33 21.53
N LEU A 334 4.99 18.63 21.74
CA LEU A 334 4.06 18.87 22.85
C LEU A 334 4.74 18.71 24.22
N PHE A 335 5.58 17.69 24.40
CA PHE A 335 6.33 17.51 25.65
C PHE A 335 7.41 18.58 25.85
N ARG A 336 8.06 19.05 24.80
CA ARG A 336 9.14 20.05 24.92
C ARG A 336 8.63 21.47 25.12
N ALA A 337 7.54 21.84 24.42
CA ALA A 337 7.02 23.20 24.41
C ALA A 337 5.89 23.42 25.44
N GLY A 338 5.27 22.34 25.92
CA GLY A 338 4.21 22.38 26.92
C GLY A 338 4.66 21.99 28.32
N SER A 339 3.73 22.05 29.28
CA SER A 339 3.93 21.57 30.66
C SER A 339 3.39 20.17 30.90
N THR A 340 2.81 19.54 29.88
CA THR A 340 2.18 18.22 30.00
C THR A 340 3.22 17.12 30.27
N ILE A 341 2.84 16.17 31.12
CA ILE A 341 3.64 14.96 31.40
C ILE A 341 3.02 13.70 30.75
N GLY A 342 1.93 13.84 30.03
CA GLY A 342 1.23 12.72 29.40
C GLY A 342 0.34 13.17 28.24
N LEU A 343 0.31 12.33 27.23
CA LEU A 343 -0.51 12.49 26.03
C LEU A 343 -1.46 11.31 25.91
N ARG A 344 -2.60 11.54 25.32
CA ARG A 344 -3.47 10.47 24.79
C ARG A 344 -3.55 10.64 23.28
N TYR A 345 -3.59 9.52 22.56
CA TYR A 345 -3.71 9.55 21.12
C TYR A 345 -4.55 8.37 20.63
N TRP A 346 -5.14 8.56 19.46
CA TRP A 346 -5.88 7.54 18.74
C TRP A 346 -5.86 7.83 17.26
N THR A 347 -6.02 6.79 16.43
CA THR A 347 -6.19 6.97 15.00
C THR A 347 -7.64 7.29 14.68
N ALA A 348 -7.87 8.36 13.92
CA ALA A 348 -9.18 8.76 13.43
C ALA A 348 -9.20 8.68 11.89
N GLY A 349 -10.34 8.30 11.33
CA GLY A 349 -10.58 8.42 9.89
C GLY A 349 -10.73 9.88 9.50
N ARG A 350 -10.04 10.31 8.43
CA ARG A 350 -10.13 11.66 7.88
C ARG A 350 -10.53 11.61 6.41
N ARG A 351 -11.67 12.19 6.08
CA ARG A 351 -12.07 12.38 4.68
C ARG A 351 -11.68 13.77 4.20
N VAL A 352 -10.91 13.82 3.14
CA VAL A 352 -10.46 15.06 2.51
C VAL A 352 -10.93 15.08 1.07
N LEU A 353 -11.49 16.19 0.64
CA LEU A 353 -11.84 16.35 -0.78
C LEU A 353 -10.58 16.33 -1.64
N PRO A 354 -10.62 15.71 -2.83
CA PRO A 354 -9.55 15.87 -3.81
C PRO A 354 -9.27 17.34 -4.04
N ARG A 355 -8.03 17.74 -3.96
CA ARG A 355 -7.64 19.15 -4.07
C ARG A 355 -6.34 19.29 -4.87
N ARG A 356 -6.26 20.40 -5.59
CA ARG A 356 -5.02 20.86 -6.23
C ARG A 356 -4.77 22.32 -5.85
N THR A 357 -3.51 22.73 -5.88
CA THR A 357 -3.13 24.13 -5.71
C THR A 357 -2.63 24.65 -7.06
N GLU A 358 -3.16 25.76 -7.51
CA GLU A 358 -2.69 26.48 -8.68
C GLU A 358 -2.28 27.89 -8.29
N THR A 359 -1.32 28.48 -9.00
CA THR A 359 -0.93 29.86 -8.82
C THR A 359 -1.55 30.69 -9.93
N VAL A 360 -2.27 31.74 -9.57
CA VAL A 360 -2.88 32.71 -10.50
C VAL A 360 -2.27 34.07 -10.29
N THR A 361 -2.09 34.82 -11.36
CA THR A 361 -1.65 36.22 -11.29
C THR A 361 -2.87 37.14 -11.19
N TRP A 362 -2.97 37.89 -10.10
CA TRP A 362 -4.03 38.85 -9.86
C TRP A 362 -3.44 40.21 -9.54
N ARG A 363 -3.74 41.23 -10.39
CA ARG A 363 -3.23 42.61 -10.26
C ARG A 363 -1.71 42.71 -10.08
N GLY A 364 -0.97 41.80 -10.75
CA GLY A 364 0.49 41.71 -10.66
C GLY A 364 1.04 40.94 -9.49
N GLU A 365 0.17 40.36 -8.63
CA GLU A 365 0.54 39.54 -7.49
C GLU A 365 0.25 38.07 -7.75
N GLU A 366 1.14 37.16 -7.33
CA GLU A 366 0.93 35.74 -7.39
C GLU A 366 0.13 35.28 -6.18
N ILE A 367 -1.02 34.64 -6.44
CA ILE A 367 -1.94 34.12 -5.44
C ILE A 367 -2.10 32.61 -5.66
N ARG A 368 -1.77 31.83 -4.67
CA ARG A 368 -2.09 30.39 -4.66
C ARG A 368 -3.55 30.20 -4.36
N VAL A 369 -4.22 29.39 -5.17
CA VAL A 369 -5.63 29.06 -5.03
C VAL A 369 -5.77 27.55 -4.86
N LYS A 370 -6.35 27.12 -3.75
CA LYS A 370 -6.75 25.73 -3.54
C LYS A 370 -8.07 25.45 -4.22
N ARG A 371 -8.10 24.48 -5.14
CA ARG A 371 -9.33 24.00 -5.76
C ARG A 371 -9.66 22.62 -5.22
N SER A 372 -10.87 22.46 -4.71
CA SER A 372 -11.38 21.20 -4.19
C SER A 372 -12.56 20.72 -5.03
N THR A 373 -12.56 19.43 -5.40
CA THR A 373 -13.68 18.83 -6.15
C THR A 373 -14.77 18.41 -5.16
N LEU A 374 -16.00 18.86 -5.41
CA LEU A 374 -17.16 18.55 -4.55
C LEU A 374 -17.76 17.17 -4.90
N PRO A 375 -18.33 16.43 -3.91
CA PRO A 375 -19.12 15.25 -4.20
C PRO A 375 -20.29 15.60 -5.14
N GLY A 376 -20.44 14.81 -6.21
CA GLY A 376 -21.48 15.07 -7.21
C GLY A 376 -21.09 16.03 -8.33
N GLY A 377 -19.86 16.50 -8.36
CA GLY A 377 -19.32 17.42 -9.37
C GLY A 377 -19.29 18.87 -8.89
N GLY A 378 -18.57 19.71 -9.63
CA GLY A 378 -18.30 21.11 -9.27
C GLY A 378 -17.00 21.28 -8.49
N GLU A 379 -16.50 22.51 -8.50
CA GLU A 379 -15.25 22.88 -7.80
C GLU A 379 -15.47 24.03 -6.84
N ARG A 380 -14.79 23.97 -5.70
CA ARG A 380 -14.69 25.10 -4.77
C ARG A 380 -13.26 25.63 -4.82
N ALA A 381 -13.11 26.93 -5.07
CA ALA A 381 -11.82 27.60 -5.12
C ALA A 381 -11.65 28.53 -3.91
N LYS A 382 -10.52 28.40 -3.20
CA LYS A 382 -10.18 29.22 -2.04
C LYS A 382 -8.76 29.77 -2.19
N PRO A 383 -8.55 31.10 -2.26
CA PRO A 383 -7.23 31.70 -2.22
C PRO A 383 -6.55 31.49 -0.86
N GLU A 384 -5.21 31.34 -0.86
CA GLU A 384 -4.43 31.29 0.35
C GLU A 384 -4.41 32.63 1.04
N PHE A 385 -4.75 32.67 2.33
CA PHE A 385 -4.88 33.91 3.09
C PHE A 385 -3.58 34.74 3.13
N ASP A 386 -2.44 34.07 3.31
CA ASP A 386 -1.14 34.76 3.40
C ASP A 386 -0.78 35.48 2.09
N ASP A 387 -1.13 34.89 0.95
CA ASP A 387 -0.91 35.51 -0.36
C ASP A 387 -1.86 36.70 -0.55
N VAL A 388 -3.13 36.54 -0.14
CA VAL A 388 -4.12 37.64 -0.16
C VAL A 388 -3.70 38.78 0.75
N ALA A 389 -3.23 38.49 1.97
CA ALA A 389 -2.76 39.49 2.92
C ALA A 389 -1.52 40.25 2.39
N ARG A 390 -0.58 39.52 1.78
CA ARG A 390 0.60 40.11 1.13
C ARG A 390 0.20 41.04 -0.03
N ALA A 391 -0.69 40.57 -0.90
CA ALA A 391 -1.22 41.38 -2.04
C ALA A 391 -1.97 42.62 -1.53
N ALA A 392 -2.81 42.48 -0.51
CA ALA A 392 -3.55 43.55 0.11
C ALA A 392 -2.62 44.67 0.63
N ALA A 393 -1.55 44.28 1.32
CA ALA A 393 -0.54 45.23 1.84
C ALA A 393 0.14 46.03 0.71
N ARG A 394 0.45 45.37 -0.44
CA ARG A 394 1.06 46.04 -1.59
C ARG A 394 0.08 46.96 -2.33
N LEU A 395 -1.21 46.60 -2.36
CA LEU A 395 -2.24 47.36 -3.00
C LEU A 395 -2.84 48.48 -2.11
N GLY A 396 -2.43 48.57 -0.85
CA GLY A 396 -2.89 49.56 0.12
C GLY A 396 -4.37 49.38 0.53
N VAL A 397 -4.85 48.12 0.53
CA VAL A 397 -6.22 47.76 0.92
C VAL A 397 -6.21 46.75 2.05
N THR A 398 -7.36 46.53 2.68
CA THR A 398 -7.47 45.46 3.71
C THR A 398 -7.50 44.08 3.06
N PRO A 399 -7.06 42.99 3.78
CA PRO A 399 -7.15 41.63 3.27
C PRO A 399 -8.58 41.23 2.87
N LEU A 400 -9.60 41.71 3.56
CA LEU A 400 -11.00 41.46 3.23
C LEU A 400 -11.44 42.10 1.93
N GLU A 401 -11.01 43.36 1.68
CA GLU A 401 -11.28 44.05 0.41
C GLU A 401 -10.58 43.36 -0.75
N ALA A 402 -9.32 42.97 -0.58
CA ALA A 402 -8.58 42.18 -1.58
C ALA A 402 -9.27 40.85 -1.87
N TYR A 403 -9.71 40.13 -0.84
CA TYR A 403 -10.43 38.86 -1.00
C TYR A 403 -11.74 39.02 -1.77
N ARG A 404 -12.56 40.07 -1.44
CA ARG A 404 -13.80 40.37 -2.17
C ARG A 404 -13.53 40.72 -3.63
N ALA A 405 -12.49 41.49 -3.91
CA ALA A 405 -12.11 41.84 -5.28
C ALA A 405 -11.66 40.59 -6.07
N LEU A 406 -10.89 39.69 -5.47
CA LEU A 406 -10.51 38.40 -6.06
C LEU A 406 -11.73 37.56 -6.46
N LEU A 407 -12.76 37.51 -5.61
CA LEU A 407 -14.02 36.83 -5.93
C LEU A 407 -14.76 37.49 -7.08
N ALA A 408 -14.86 38.86 -7.08
CA ALA A 408 -15.51 39.63 -8.13
C ALA A 408 -14.80 39.48 -9.48
N ASP A 409 -13.45 39.42 -9.46
CA ASP A 409 -12.63 39.26 -10.67
C ASP A 409 -12.61 37.80 -11.17
N GLY A 410 -13.33 36.86 -10.50
CA GLY A 410 -13.51 35.46 -10.91
C GLY A 410 -12.32 34.54 -10.65
N VAL A 411 -11.35 34.97 -9.87
CA VAL A 411 -10.17 34.17 -9.49
C VAL A 411 -10.55 32.99 -8.56
N ALA A 412 -11.58 33.21 -7.74
CA ALA A 412 -12.16 32.16 -6.90
C ALA A 412 -13.68 32.15 -7.09
N ARG A 413 -14.20 31.20 -7.80
CA ARG A 413 -15.66 30.96 -7.95
C ARG A 413 -16.01 29.61 -7.35
N GLU A 414 -17.14 29.57 -6.61
CA GLU A 414 -17.86 28.30 -6.38
C GLU A 414 -18.73 28.09 -7.64
N SER A 415 -18.50 26.99 -8.35
CA SER A 415 -19.32 26.57 -9.50
C SER A 415 -20.29 25.48 -9.07
#